data_a329cde2afa7b99f3bb52be524c9f786
#
_entry.id   a329cde2afa7b99f3bb52be524c9f786
#
_cell.length_a   1.000
_cell.length_b   1.000
_cell.length_c   1.000
_cell.angle_alpha   90.00
_cell.angle_beta   90.00
_cell.angle_gamma   90.00
#
_symmetry.space_group_name_H-M   'P 1'
#
loop_
_entity.id
_entity.type
_entity.pdbx_description
1 polymer ?
#
loop_
_entity_poly.entity_id
_entity_poly.type
_entity_poly.pdbx_seq_one_letter_code
_entity_poly.pdbx_strand_id
1 'polypeptide(L)'
;MRIKSIYTLFVCYLAFFSCAKAPDLSETPALTLNGISKEKMKAGSVNQDSVILDIKLTDGDGDIGYVDNDTRKPDMFIIDKRTQQPYDSYILPSIPQQGINNGIIAQMKVKLYTQCCVVNPCDPDPGQADEALPLELYLVDRAGHRSNSLEINLILECKRQ
;
A
#
# COMPACT_ATOMS: atom_id res chain seq x y z
N MET A 1 -51.78 34.63 3.72
CA MET A 1 -50.35 34.73 4.11
C MET A 1 -49.67 33.41 4.51
N ARG A 2 -50.36 32.27 4.58
CA ARG A 2 -49.77 30.97 5.00
C ARG A 2 -49.26 30.06 3.85
N ILE A 3 -49.72 30.24 2.63
CA ILE A 3 -49.36 29.38 1.48
C ILE A 3 -47.93 29.69 0.95
N LYS A 4 -47.54 30.97 0.94
CA LYS A 4 -46.17 31.33 0.48
C LYS A 4 -45.04 30.77 1.37
N SER A 5 -45.30 30.61 2.66
CA SER A 5 -44.32 30.06 3.61
C SER A 5 -44.06 28.56 3.42
N ILE A 6 -45.08 27.80 2.99
CA ILE A 6 -44.95 26.35 2.74
C ILE A 6 -44.14 26.08 1.48
N TYR A 7 -44.32 26.88 0.43
CA TYR A 7 -43.49 26.73 -0.80
C TYR A 7 -42.03 27.05 -0.57
N THR A 8 -41.70 28.03 0.27
CA THR A 8 -40.32 28.37 0.59
C THR A 8 -39.64 27.24 1.38
N LEU A 9 -40.37 26.58 2.29
CA LEU A 9 -39.84 25.44 3.05
C LEU A 9 -39.63 24.20 2.16
N PHE A 10 -40.53 23.96 1.20
CA PHE A 10 -40.42 22.80 0.29
C PHE A 10 -39.29 22.95 -0.73
N VAL A 11 -39.02 24.17 -1.24
CA VAL A 11 -37.90 24.45 -2.14
C VAL A 11 -36.53 24.31 -1.42
N CYS A 12 -36.43 24.70 -0.15
CA CYS A 12 -35.22 24.47 0.63
C CYS A 12 -34.92 22.98 0.90
N TYR A 13 -35.93 22.13 1.02
CA TYR A 13 -35.75 20.71 1.27
C TYR A 13 -35.21 19.94 0.05
N LEU A 14 -35.50 20.42 -1.16
CA LEU A 14 -35.04 19.82 -2.43
C LEU A 14 -33.55 20.13 -2.74
N ALA A 15 -32.97 21.14 -2.11
CA ALA A 15 -31.59 21.53 -2.39
C ALA A 15 -30.49 20.62 -1.72
N PHE A 16 -30.90 19.70 -0.86
CA PHE A 16 -29.94 18.82 -0.13
C PHE A 16 -29.69 17.47 -0.78
N PHE A 17 -30.32 17.13 -1.88
CA PHE A 17 -30.00 15.92 -2.65
C PHE A 17 -28.89 16.20 -3.69
N SER A 18 -27.75 16.71 -3.22
CA SER A 18 -26.54 16.66 -4.03
C SER A 18 -26.01 15.22 -3.97
N CYS A 19 -26.33 14.43 -4.97
CA CYS A 19 -25.71 13.14 -5.17
C CYS A 19 -24.23 13.40 -5.50
N ALA A 20 -23.32 13.24 -4.54
CA ALA A 20 -21.89 13.26 -4.82
C ALA A 20 -21.59 12.10 -5.77
N LYS A 21 -21.15 12.43 -7.00
CA LYS A 21 -20.71 11.41 -7.96
C LYS A 21 -19.53 10.68 -7.36
N ALA A 22 -19.61 9.35 -7.28
CA ALA A 22 -18.47 8.53 -6.89
C ALA A 22 -17.28 8.82 -7.81
N PRO A 23 -16.05 8.87 -7.28
CA PRO A 23 -14.86 9.06 -8.12
C PRO A 23 -14.79 7.96 -9.17
N ASP A 24 -14.47 8.36 -10.40
CA ASP A 24 -14.23 7.44 -11.51
C ASP A 24 -12.79 6.89 -11.32
N LEU A 25 -12.67 5.70 -10.76
CA LEU A 25 -11.39 5.04 -10.51
C LEU A 25 -11.05 4.12 -11.68
N SER A 26 -9.77 4.02 -12.00
CA SER A 26 -9.27 3.05 -12.98
C SER A 26 -9.42 1.63 -12.45
N GLU A 27 -9.79 0.68 -13.33
CA GLU A 27 -9.77 -0.76 -13.04
C GLU A 27 -8.36 -1.28 -12.77
N THR A 28 -7.33 -0.57 -13.24
CA THR A 28 -5.94 -0.87 -12.87
C THR A 28 -5.64 -0.27 -11.51
N PRO A 29 -5.15 -1.07 -10.55
CA PRO A 29 -4.81 -0.60 -9.21
C PRO A 29 -3.78 0.52 -9.24
N ALA A 30 -3.89 1.48 -8.33
CA ALA A 30 -2.90 2.53 -8.17
C ALA A 30 -2.46 2.68 -6.71
N LEU A 31 -1.14 2.79 -6.52
CA LEU A 31 -0.50 2.94 -5.22
C LEU A 31 0.09 4.34 -5.05
N THR A 32 -0.02 4.88 -3.85
CA THR A 32 0.63 6.14 -3.46
C THR A 32 1.30 5.94 -2.11
N LEU A 33 2.60 6.23 -2.01
CA LEU A 33 3.33 6.22 -0.75
C LEU A 33 3.06 7.52 -0.01
N ASN A 34 2.38 7.44 1.13
CA ASN A 34 2.06 8.60 1.97
C ASN A 34 3.18 8.90 2.96
N GLY A 35 3.91 7.86 3.40
CA GLY A 35 5.00 8.05 4.34
C GLY A 35 5.73 6.76 4.68
N ILE A 36 6.88 6.94 5.33
CA ILE A 36 7.74 5.87 5.83
C ILE A 36 8.06 6.20 7.29
N SER A 37 7.95 5.22 8.20
CA SER A 37 8.17 5.46 9.63
C SER A 37 9.60 5.86 9.99
N LYS A 38 10.58 5.39 9.22
CA LYS A 38 12.01 5.74 9.31
C LYS A 38 12.73 5.34 8.03
N GLU A 39 13.85 5.97 7.75
CA GLU A 39 14.65 5.73 6.53
C GLU A 39 15.75 4.69 6.72
N LYS A 40 16.08 4.36 7.98
CA LYS A 40 17.18 3.43 8.31
C LYS A 40 16.69 2.25 9.12
N MET A 41 17.24 1.08 8.83
CA MET A 41 17.05 -0.15 9.61
C MET A 41 18.41 -0.74 10.00
N LYS A 42 18.48 -1.30 11.20
CA LYS A 42 19.63 -2.13 11.58
C LYS A 42 19.60 -3.39 10.74
N ALA A 43 20.68 -3.68 10.04
CA ALA A 43 20.82 -4.95 9.34
C ALA A 43 20.86 -6.12 10.33
N GLY A 44 20.29 -7.25 9.97
CA GLY A 44 20.26 -8.42 10.83
C GLY A 44 19.24 -9.45 10.42
N SER A 45 19.02 -10.44 11.28
CA SER A 45 17.99 -11.47 11.06
C SER A 45 16.59 -10.88 11.05
N VAL A 46 15.66 -11.57 10.41
CA VAL A 46 14.25 -11.21 10.38
C VAL A 46 13.71 -10.93 11.80
N ASN A 47 12.93 -9.87 11.96
CA ASN A 47 12.36 -9.39 13.23
C ASN A 47 13.30 -8.60 14.16
N GLN A 48 14.55 -8.39 13.84
CA GLN A 48 15.42 -7.53 14.66
C GLN A 48 15.09 -6.05 14.49
N ASP A 49 14.69 -5.65 13.31
CA ASP A 49 14.23 -4.29 13.02
C ASP A 49 13.16 -4.29 11.92
N SER A 50 12.45 -3.16 11.76
CA SER A 50 11.42 -3.03 10.75
C SER A 50 11.11 -1.57 10.44
N VAL A 51 10.54 -1.33 9.27
CA VAL A 51 9.97 -0.06 8.84
C VAL A 51 8.50 -0.25 8.48
N ILE A 52 7.69 0.78 8.68
CA ILE A 52 6.29 0.77 8.28
C ILE A 52 6.11 1.75 7.13
N LEU A 53 5.57 1.26 6.03
CA LEU A 53 5.13 2.05 4.89
C LEU A 53 3.65 2.39 5.08
N ASP A 54 3.28 3.64 4.90
CA ASP A 54 1.90 4.09 4.81
C ASP A 54 1.54 4.27 3.34
N ILE A 55 0.64 3.42 2.84
CA ILE A 55 0.32 3.33 1.42
C ILE A 55 -1.17 3.55 1.23
N LYS A 56 -1.54 4.45 0.31
CA LYS A 56 -2.89 4.55 -0.21
C LYS A 56 -3.02 3.67 -1.45
N LEU A 57 -4.11 2.94 -1.53
CA LEU A 57 -4.50 2.08 -2.63
C LEU A 57 -5.82 2.58 -3.20
N THR A 58 -5.93 2.61 -4.53
CA THR A 58 -7.20 2.82 -5.24
C THR A 58 -7.33 1.80 -6.35
N ASP A 59 -8.57 1.33 -6.59
CA ASP A 59 -8.90 0.33 -7.58
C ASP A 59 -10.37 0.48 -7.99
N GLY A 60 -10.67 0.42 -9.28
CA GLY A 60 -11.99 0.80 -9.81
C GLY A 60 -13.01 -0.30 -9.83
N ASP A 61 -12.64 -1.54 -10.02
CA ASP A 61 -13.55 -2.70 -10.04
C ASP A 61 -13.56 -3.49 -8.72
N GLY A 62 -12.65 -3.14 -7.81
CA GLY A 62 -12.67 -3.64 -6.44
C GLY A 62 -12.28 -5.10 -6.30
N ASP A 63 -11.42 -5.58 -7.16
CA ASP A 63 -11.06 -6.99 -7.20
C ASP A 63 -9.70 -7.29 -6.50
N ILE A 64 -9.26 -6.41 -5.61
CA ILE A 64 -8.06 -6.60 -4.79
C ILE A 64 -8.37 -7.43 -3.55
N GLY A 65 -7.39 -8.25 -3.19
CA GLY A 65 -7.43 -9.10 -2.00
C GLY A 65 -8.27 -10.35 -2.18
N TYR A 66 -8.23 -11.17 -1.18
CA TYR A 66 -8.71 -12.55 -1.27
C TYR A 66 -10.17 -12.69 -0.83
N VAL A 67 -10.96 -13.41 -1.63
CA VAL A 67 -12.36 -13.75 -1.30
C VAL A 67 -12.49 -15.20 -0.86
N ASP A 68 -11.57 -16.08 -1.24
CA ASP A 68 -11.66 -17.51 -0.97
C ASP A 68 -10.37 -18.11 -0.38
N ASN A 69 -10.52 -19.06 0.53
CA ASN A 69 -9.41 -19.62 1.32
C ASN A 69 -8.55 -20.65 0.57
N ASP A 70 -8.99 -21.17 -0.57
CA ASP A 70 -8.38 -22.35 -1.19
C ASP A 70 -7.17 -22.10 -2.09
N THR A 71 -6.93 -20.88 -2.56
CA THR A 71 -5.78 -20.58 -3.44
C THR A 71 -5.12 -19.25 -3.12
N ARG A 72 -4.66 -19.09 -1.89
CA ARG A 72 -3.99 -17.85 -1.45
C ARG A 72 -2.68 -17.63 -2.19
N LYS A 73 -2.68 -16.68 -3.12
CA LYS A 73 -1.48 -16.20 -3.80
C LYS A 73 -1.17 -14.79 -3.29
N PRO A 74 0.10 -14.40 -3.21
CA PRO A 74 0.44 -13.01 -2.92
C PRO A 74 -0.16 -12.05 -3.97
N ASP A 75 -0.67 -10.93 -3.48
CA ASP A 75 -1.18 -9.84 -4.30
C ASP A 75 -0.18 -8.69 -4.37
N MET A 76 0.62 -8.50 -3.29
CA MET A 76 1.62 -7.45 -3.18
C MET A 76 3.01 -8.05 -3.18
N PHE A 77 3.90 -7.47 -3.96
CA PHE A 77 5.26 -7.93 -4.17
C PHE A 77 6.26 -6.83 -3.87
N ILE A 78 7.34 -7.18 -3.21
CA ILE A 78 8.46 -6.28 -2.92
C ILE A 78 9.73 -6.92 -3.43
N ILE A 79 10.46 -6.20 -4.28
CA ILE A 79 11.67 -6.65 -4.94
C ILE A 79 12.86 -5.85 -4.41
N ASP A 80 13.91 -6.54 -4.02
CA ASP A 80 15.21 -5.93 -3.73
C ASP A 80 15.94 -5.64 -5.05
N LYS A 81 16.08 -4.36 -5.38
CA LYS A 81 16.69 -3.93 -6.64
C LYS A 81 18.21 -4.16 -6.68
N ARG A 82 18.85 -4.42 -5.56
CA ARG A 82 20.29 -4.78 -5.52
C ARG A 82 20.53 -6.16 -6.11
N THR A 83 19.62 -7.10 -5.83
CA THR A 83 19.77 -8.52 -6.18
C THR A 83 18.77 -8.97 -7.25
N GLN A 84 17.73 -8.16 -7.54
CA GLN A 84 16.59 -8.50 -8.37
C GLN A 84 15.80 -9.72 -7.84
N GLN A 85 15.89 -9.99 -6.56
CA GLN A 85 15.20 -11.10 -5.90
C GLN A 85 14.00 -10.57 -5.09
N PRO A 86 13.00 -11.41 -4.85
CA PRO A 86 11.93 -11.06 -3.93
C PRO A 86 12.49 -10.71 -2.54
N TYR A 87 12.12 -9.53 -2.06
CA TYR A 87 12.39 -9.10 -0.69
C TYR A 87 11.32 -9.68 0.24
N ASP A 88 10.06 -9.50 -0.12
CA ASP A 88 8.89 -9.99 0.60
C ASP A 88 7.66 -10.05 -0.32
N SER A 89 6.60 -10.72 0.14
CA SER A 89 5.31 -10.72 -0.54
C SER A 89 4.18 -10.86 0.46
N TYR A 90 3.04 -10.22 0.19
CA TYR A 90 1.90 -10.20 1.09
C TYR A 90 0.63 -10.65 0.39
N ILE A 91 -0.20 -11.35 1.15
CA ILE A 91 -1.57 -11.68 0.76
C ILE A 91 -2.47 -10.65 1.42
N LEU A 92 -3.16 -9.85 0.63
CA LEU A 92 -4.07 -8.84 1.13
C LEU A 92 -5.40 -9.50 1.56
N PRO A 93 -5.99 -9.03 2.67
CA PRO A 93 -7.34 -9.44 3.04
C PRO A 93 -8.34 -8.90 2.01
N SER A 94 -9.53 -9.49 1.94
CA SER A 94 -10.63 -8.91 1.18
C SER A 94 -10.91 -7.49 1.67
N ILE A 95 -10.88 -6.53 0.76
CA ILE A 95 -11.13 -5.12 1.04
C ILE A 95 -12.57 -4.81 0.67
N PRO A 96 -13.38 -4.22 1.58
CA PRO A 96 -14.75 -3.85 1.27
C PRO A 96 -14.83 -2.84 0.13
N GLN A 97 -15.64 -3.15 -0.86
CA GLN A 97 -15.92 -2.25 -1.99
C GLN A 97 -16.70 -1.02 -1.51
N GLN A 98 -16.43 0.11 -2.13
CA GLN A 98 -17.03 1.39 -1.76
C GLN A 98 -17.80 2.01 -2.93
N GLY A 99 -19.01 2.47 -2.65
CA GLY A 99 -19.83 3.20 -3.61
C GLY A 99 -20.54 2.32 -4.65
N ILE A 100 -21.16 2.99 -5.63
CA ILE A 100 -22.03 2.37 -6.65
C ILE A 100 -21.20 1.56 -7.68
N ASN A 101 -19.94 1.91 -7.88
CA ASN A 101 -19.07 1.31 -8.88
C ASN A 101 -18.14 0.21 -8.31
N ASN A 102 -18.39 -0.26 -7.09
CA ASN A 102 -17.62 -1.31 -6.41
C ASN A 102 -16.11 -1.01 -6.23
N GLY A 103 -15.65 0.22 -6.47
CA GLY A 103 -14.25 0.59 -6.33
C GLY A 103 -13.75 0.51 -4.90
N ILE A 104 -12.43 0.40 -4.77
CA ILE A 104 -11.72 0.37 -3.50
C ILE A 104 -10.91 1.67 -3.35
N ILE A 105 -11.02 2.29 -2.18
CA ILE A 105 -10.10 3.31 -1.69
C ILE A 105 -9.68 2.87 -0.28
N ALA A 106 -8.44 2.45 -0.14
CA ALA A 106 -7.94 1.94 1.12
C ALA A 106 -6.62 2.63 1.52
N GLN A 107 -6.39 2.69 2.82
CA GLN A 107 -5.11 3.05 3.40
C GLN A 107 -4.59 1.85 4.18
N MET A 108 -3.35 1.46 3.92
CA MET A 108 -2.75 0.30 4.55
C MET A 108 -1.38 0.63 5.11
N LYS A 109 -1.00 -0.11 6.16
CA LYS A 109 0.33 -0.07 6.74
C LYS A 109 1.04 -1.39 6.47
N VAL A 110 2.06 -1.32 5.63
CA VAL A 110 2.89 -2.48 5.28
C VAL A 110 4.15 -2.47 6.13
N LYS A 111 4.38 -3.52 6.90
CA LYS A 111 5.56 -3.65 7.75
C LYS A 111 6.62 -4.45 7.01
N LEU A 112 7.74 -3.82 6.71
CA LEU A 112 8.92 -4.46 6.15
C LEU A 112 9.90 -4.81 7.26
N TYR A 113 10.30 -6.06 7.33
CA TYR A 113 11.34 -6.50 8.25
C TYR A 113 12.72 -6.32 7.65
N THR A 114 13.70 -6.10 8.52
CA THR A 114 15.09 -5.96 8.10
C THR A 114 15.63 -7.24 7.47
N GLN A 115 16.69 -7.08 6.70
CA GLN A 115 17.50 -8.16 6.14
C GLN A 115 18.97 -7.92 6.45
N CYS A 116 19.79 -8.92 6.14
CA CYS A 116 21.24 -8.79 6.23
C CYS A 116 21.77 -7.93 5.08
N CYS A 117 22.93 -7.36 5.28
CA CYS A 117 23.69 -6.69 4.22
C CYS A 117 24.09 -7.68 3.13
N VAL A 118 24.31 -7.21 1.90
CA VAL A 118 24.78 -8.06 0.80
C VAL A 118 26.24 -8.44 1.00
N VAL A 119 27.04 -7.49 1.47
CA VAL A 119 28.45 -7.74 1.83
C VAL A 119 28.50 -8.23 3.28
N ASN A 120 29.19 -9.35 3.53
CA ASN A 120 29.26 -10.03 4.83
C ASN A 120 27.88 -10.19 5.48
N PRO A 121 26.99 -10.99 4.88
CA PRO A 121 25.61 -11.06 5.29
C PRO A 121 25.48 -11.58 6.72
N CYS A 122 24.73 -10.84 7.56
CA CYS A 122 24.40 -11.14 8.95
C CYS A 122 25.56 -11.26 9.96
N ASP A 123 26.81 -11.10 9.55
CA ASP A 123 27.97 -10.98 10.42
C ASP A 123 28.88 -9.84 9.92
N PRO A 124 28.42 -8.58 10.05
CA PRO A 124 29.15 -7.43 9.51
C PRO A 124 30.46 -7.20 10.27
N ASP A 125 31.49 -6.83 9.55
CA ASP A 125 32.76 -6.41 10.14
C ASP A 125 32.62 -5.08 10.91
N PRO A 126 33.46 -4.85 11.95
CA PRO A 126 33.44 -3.62 12.76
C PRO A 126 33.78 -2.38 11.99
N GLY A 127 33.43 -2.05 10.93
CA GLY A 127 33.77 -0.90 10.08
C GLY A 127 33.06 -0.97 8.73
N GLN A 128 32.19 -1.97 8.54
CA GLN A 128 31.41 -2.11 7.33
C GLN A 128 30.54 -0.85 7.13
N ALA A 129 30.54 -0.34 5.91
CA ALA A 129 29.69 0.80 5.54
C ALA A 129 28.22 0.40 5.48
N ASP A 130 27.33 1.36 5.76
CA ASP A 130 25.90 1.20 5.54
C ASP A 130 25.61 0.93 4.07
N GLU A 131 24.58 0.13 3.78
CA GLU A 131 24.16 -0.21 2.42
C GLU A 131 22.84 0.47 2.07
N ALA A 132 22.77 1.03 0.86
CA ALA A 132 21.48 1.44 0.31
C ALA A 132 20.63 0.21 0.02
N LEU A 133 19.35 0.27 0.38
CA LEU A 133 18.33 -0.75 0.12
C LEU A 133 17.22 -0.15 -0.76
N PRO A 134 17.43 -0.10 -2.08
CA PRO A 134 16.39 0.30 -3.01
C PRO A 134 15.41 -0.86 -3.22
N LEU A 135 14.14 -0.62 -2.91
CA LEU A 135 13.06 -1.58 -3.07
C LEU A 135 12.04 -1.08 -4.10
N GLU A 136 11.45 -2.00 -4.84
CA GLU A 136 10.29 -1.77 -5.69
C GLU A 136 9.10 -2.50 -5.09
N LEU A 137 7.98 -1.80 -4.87
CA LEU A 137 6.74 -2.39 -4.40
C LEU A 137 5.66 -2.20 -5.46
N TYR A 138 4.95 -3.27 -5.81
CA TYR A 138 3.78 -3.25 -6.69
C TYR A 138 2.73 -4.25 -6.23
N LEU A 139 1.54 -4.11 -6.78
CA LEU A 139 0.39 -4.95 -6.52
C LEU A 139 -0.14 -5.54 -7.83
N VAL A 140 -0.74 -6.73 -7.75
CA VAL A 140 -1.46 -7.37 -8.87
C VAL A 140 -2.83 -7.76 -8.35
N ASP A 141 -3.89 -7.33 -9.04
CA ASP A 141 -5.27 -7.68 -8.74
C ASP A 141 -5.64 -9.09 -9.21
N ARG A 142 -6.88 -9.51 -8.98
CA ARG A 142 -7.39 -10.83 -9.41
C ARG A 142 -7.56 -10.94 -10.92
N ALA A 143 -7.80 -9.85 -11.63
CA ALA A 143 -7.86 -9.80 -13.09
C ALA A 143 -6.48 -9.88 -13.73
N GLY A 144 -5.40 -9.64 -12.96
CA GLY A 144 -4.01 -9.66 -13.42
C GLY A 144 -3.49 -8.28 -13.82
N HIS A 145 -4.19 -7.19 -13.50
CA HIS A 145 -3.67 -5.84 -13.72
C HIS A 145 -2.61 -5.53 -12.66
N ARG A 146 -1.47 -5.05 -13.13
CA ARG A 146 -0.38 -4.61 -12.26
C ARG A 146 -0.49 -3.11 -12.00
N SER A 147 -0.38 -2.72 -10.74
CA SER A 147 -0.31 -1.31 -10.33
C SER A 147 0.96 -0.62 -10.84
N ASN A 148 1.02 0.70 -10.66
CA ASN A 148 2.29 1.41 -10.69
C ASN A 148 3.23 0.86 -9.60
N SER A 149 4.54 0.99 -9.84
CA SER A 149 5.57 0.68 -8.86
C SER A 149 5.82 1.86 -7.92
N LEU A 150 5.97 1.57 -6.62
CA LEU A 150 6.51 2.50 -5.64
C LEU A 150 8.00 2.22 -5.44
N GLU A 151 8.83 3.24 -5.63
CA GLU A 151 10.25 3.19 -5.33
C GLU A 151 10.47 3.59 -3.87
N ILE A 152 11.08 2.70 -3.10
CA ILE A 152 11.34 2.88 -1.67
C ILE A 152 12.84 2.79 -1.46
N ASN A 153 13.45 3.85 -0.94
CA ASN A 153 14.88 3.91 -0.69
C ASN A 153 15.11 3.92 0.82
N LEU A 154 15.67 2.84 1.33
CA LEU A 154 16.06 2.68 2.73
C LEU A 154 17.57 2.54 2.84
N ILE A 155 18.07 2.60 4.07
CA ILE A 155 19.48 2.36 4.40
C ILE A 155 19.53 1.22 5.41
N LEU A 156 20.34 0.21 5.15
CA LEU A 156 20.71 -0.82 6.12
C LEU A 156 21.98 -0.38 6.87
N GLU A 157 21.87 -0.24 8.18
CA GLU A 157 23.00 0.00 9.07
C GLU A 157 23.73 -1.32 9.28
N CYS A 158 24.85 -1.52 8.56
CA CYS A 158 25.59 -2.77 8.50
C CYS A 158 26.70 -2.88 9.57
N LYS A 159 26.75 -1.97 10.54
CA LYS A 159 27.77 -2.00 11.59
C LYS A 159 27.43 -3.01 12.68
N ARG A 160 28.40 -3.79 13.09
CA ARG A 160 28.31 -4.59 14.31
C ARG A 160 28.17 -3.67 15.52
N GLN A 161 27.10 -3.84 16.30
CA GLN A 161 26.90 -3.15 17.58
C GLN A 161 27.56 -3.90 18.72
#